data_beb2c0c2bfc8dc23b5796d9723345b01
#
_entry.id   beb2c0c2bfc8dc23b5796d9723345b01
#
_cell.length_a   1.000
_cell.length_b   1.000
_cell.length_c   1.000
_cell.angle_alpha   90.00
_cell.angle_beta   90.00
_cell.angle_gamma   90.00
#
_symmetry.space_group_name_H-M   'P 1'
#
loop_
_entity.id
_entity.type
_entity.pdbx_description
1 polymer ?
#
loop_
_entity_poly.entity_id
_entity_poly.type
_entity_poly.pdbx_seq_one_letter_code
_entity_poly.pdbx_strand_id
1 'polypeptide(L)'
;MKRYLVIISLIFCYPVFSQNSDLKKHNLSLKLVSKLDLGEKFDLSDNNVSLLFRDQLLKKNISVSDEDPRYFISISFGWKYRRATELKIDNYKGFIIDKKNEDKVISEFSSSKIRDLDESIRVLVEEIFNLNNRMDDSGKFIDISDHFQRMDMKSWNSSRPDSHGPALIFGDHTHKRGGIMIGLRGSYSNSEDVLNDNVIFNQNQITQFYNLHVYSQRITTHYLEFMYGINDKLTISSVLSFLNYKSNYLNKKGDDNYISSSGLGDTELQFLYGIFKKNWLKFHLNIGLIIPTGNNKMDLPYQLHTGNGYFSSLIGSTILFQTKKFSGGLQPIFRSPLHMNSKNYKLGNFLDFNYWVSYLLTDNLSISYRQNYLNKGPISGIDEKLDIKDMILNNSSNYGHIIFDNAFGLNFSFSNRNLINSRLSLEYSFPIYQSFNGLQTGNINKINLSLQYSPGGHKNH
;
A
#
# COMPACT_ATOMS: atom_id res chain seq x y z
N MET A 1 -13.47 -17.85 20.16
CA MET A 1 -13.34 -17.40 18.76
C MET A 1 -13.95 -15.99 18.63
N LYS A 2 -13.20 -14.94 18.88
CA LYS A 2 -13.62 -13.56 18.63
C LYS A 2 -12.99 -13.13 17.31
N ARG A 3 -13.82 -12.91 16.30
CA ARG A 3 -13.40 -12.36 15.02
C ARG A 3 -13.14 -10.88 15.21
N TYR A 4 -11.90 -10.47 15.20
CA TYR A 4 -11.52 -9.07 15.10
C TYR A 4 -11.57 -8.67 13.63
N LEU A 5 -12.56 -7.84 13.30
CA LEU A 5 -12.64 -7.14 12.04
C LEU A 5 -11.58 -6.01 12.09
N VAL A 6 -10.45 -6.21 11.43
CA VAL A 6 -9.47 -5.14 11.25
C VAL A 6 -10.03 -4.19 10.20
N ILE A 7 -10.63 -3.10 10.65
CA ILE A 7 -10.99 -1.97 9.79
C ILE A 7 -9.66 -1.27 9.47
N ILE A 8 -9.17 -1.46 8.25
CA ILE A 8 -8.10 -0.63 7.69
C ILE A 8 -8.72 0.74 7.43
N SER A 9 -8.64 1.63 8.41
CA SER A 9 -8.91 3.04 8.19
C SER A 9 -7.77 3.59 7.34
N LEU A 10 -8.02 3.76 6.04
CA LEU A 10 -7.24 4.62 5.17
C LEU A 10 -7.37 6.04 5.71
N ILE A 11 -6.47 6.41 6.63
CA ILE A 11 -6.32 7.79 7.07
C ILE A 11 -5.60 8.51 5.92
N PHE A 12 -6.39 9.01 4.96
CA PHE A 12 -5.95 10.17 4.21
C PHE A 12 -5.82 11.30 5.22
N CYS A 13 -4.61 11.76 5.49
CA CYS A 13 -4.39 13.03 6.17
C CYS A 13 -4.95 14.15 5.28
N TYR A 14 -6.24 14.43 5.42
CA TYR A 14 -6.77 15.74 5.11
C TYR A 14 -6.30 16.65 6.25
N PRO A 15 -5.81 17.86 5.97
CA PRO A 15 -5.60 18.84 7.02
C PRO A 15 -6.96 19.04 7.71
N VAL A 16 -6.96 18.83 9.02
CA VAL A 16 -8.11 19.13 9.89
C VAL A 16 -8.28 20.64 9.84
N PHE A 17 -9.14 21.13 8.95
CA PHE A 17 -9.71 22.45 9.09
C PHE A 17 -10.90 22.33 10.01
N SER A 18 -10.87 23.15 11.06
CA SER A 18 -11.82 23.24 12.14
C SER A 18 -13.26 23.18 11.64
N GLN A 19 -14.04 22.36 12.34
CA GLN A 19 -15.49 22.41 12.32
C GLN A 19 -15.94 23.84 12.63
N ASN A 20 -16.39 24.55 11.61
CA ASN A 20 -17.42 25.55 11.73
C ASN A 20 -18.47 25.24 10.67
N SER A 21 -19.56 24.66 11.16
CA SER A 21 -20.72 24.22 10.43
C SER A 21 -21.58 25.43 10.06
N ASP A 22 -21.18 26.14 9.02
CA ASP A 22 -22.15 26.87 8.21
C ASP A 22 -22.07 26.30 6.79
N LEU A 23 -22.79 25.19 6.60
CA LEU A 23 -23.17 24.70 5.28
C LEU A 23 -23.95 25.81 4.61
N LYS A 24 -23.28 26.64 3.81
CA LYS A 24 -23.91 27.64 2.97
C LYS A 24 -24.95 26.92 2.12
N LYS A 25 -26.22 27.30 2.27
CA LYS A 25 -27.33 26.82 1.47
C LYS A 25 -27.02 27.11 -0.01
N HIS A 26 -26.63 26.07 -0.76
CA HIS A 26 -26.52 26.17 -2.21
C HIS A 26 -27.91 25.95 -2.79
N ASN A 27 -28.40 26.91 -3.55
CA ASN A 27 -29.67 26.79 -4.25
C ASN A 27 -29.49 25.85 -5.47
N LEU A 28 -29.93 24.59 -5.31
CA LEU A 28 -30.04 23.62 -6.38
C LEU A 28 -31.46 23.59 -6.92
N SER A 29 -31.65 23.71 -8.21
CA SER A 29 -32.96 23.47 -8.83
C SER A 29 -32.90 22.10 -9.55
N LEU A 30 -33.93 21.32 -9.33
CA LEU A 30 -34.12 20.01 -9.88
C LEU A 30 -35.11 20.09 -11.06
N LYS A 31 -34.63 19.90 -12.28
CA LYS A 31 -35.50 19.70 -13.44
C LYS A 31 -35.47 18.23 -13.84
N LEU A 32 -36.54 17.52 -13.51
CA LEU A 32 -36.75 16.15 -13.97
C LEU A 32 -37.27 16.17 -15.41
N VAL A 33 -36.47 15.69 -16.34
CA VAL A 33 -36.92 15.47 -17.73
C VAL A 33 -37.12 13.97 -17.90
N SER A 34 -38.34 13.50 -17.69
CA SER A 34 -38.71 12.14 -18.08
C SER A 34 -39.08 12.12 -19.56
N LYS A 35 -38.23 11.54 -20.42
CA LYS A 35 -38.67 11.08 -21.73
C LYS A 35 -39.26 9.69 -21.57
N LEU A 36 -40.56 9.60 -21.41
CA LEU A 36 -41.31 8.38 -21.57
C LEU A 36 -41.67 8.23 -23.07
N ASP A 37 -40.98 7.35 -23.76
CA ASP A 37 -41.43 6.84 -25.04
C ASP A 37 -42.36 5.64 -24.79
N LEU A 38 -43.48 5.91 -24.11
CA LEU A 38 -44.55 4.95 -23.88
C LEU A 38 -45.85 5.64 -24.28
N GLY A 39 -46.48 5.08 -25.30
CA GLY A 39 -47.78 5.60 -25.80
C GLY A 39 -48.78 5.79 -24.66
N GLU A 40 -49.37 6.94 -24.61
CA GLU A 40 -50.57 7.54 -24.02
C GLU A 40 -51.20 6.98 -22.73
N LYS A 41 -50.60 6.18 -21.86
CA LYS A 41 -51.32 5.59 -20.73
C LYS A 41 -50.72 5.68 -19.33
N PHE A 42 -49.62 6.39 -19.06
CA PHE A 42 -49.10 6.57 -17.72
C PHE A 42 -48.70 8.03 -17.49
N ASP A 43 -49.57 8.75 -16.85
CA ASP A 43 -49.29 10.03 -16.22
C ASP A 43 -48.60 9.73 -14.87
N LEU A 44 -47.27 9.46 -14.90
CA LEU A 44 -46.45 9.64 -13.73
C LEU A 44 -46.34 11.15 -13.57
N SER A 45 -47.27 11.73 -12.80
CA SER A 45 -47.19 13.16 -12.46
C SER A 45 -45.76 13.43 -11.95
N ASP A 46 -45.00 14.30 -12.62
CA ASP A 46 -43.65 14.75 -12.27
C ASP A 46 -43.49 15.09 -10.79
N ASN A 47 -44.57 15.36 -10.09
CA ASN A 47 -44.63 15.71 -8.69
C ASN A 47 -44.19 14.58 -7.72
N ASN A 48 -44.55 13.32 -7.95
CA ASN A 48 -44.25 12.26 -6.97
C ASN A 48 -42.77 11.87 -7.00
N VAL A 49 -42.15 11.75 -8.19
CA VAL A 49 -40.72 11.46 -8.33
C VAL A 49 -39.89 12.66 -7.84
N SER A 50 -40.33 13.87 -8.15
CA SER A 50 -39.71 15.11 -7.68
C SER A 50 -39.77 15.23 -6.14
N LEU A 51 -40.90 14.90 -5.52
CA LEU A 51 -41.07 14.92 -4.06
C LEU A 51 -40.17 13.88 -3.36
N LEU A 52 -40.10 12.65 -3.91
CA LEU A 52 -39.19 11.60 -3.39
C LEU A 52 -37.72 12.02 -3.49
N PHE A 53 -37.36 12.65 -4.60
CA PHE A 53 -36.02 13.18 -4.77
C PHE A 53 -35.67 14.28 -3.78
N ARG A 54 -36.54 15.24 -3.62
CA ARG A 54 -36.41 16.36 -2.66
C ARG A 54 -36.30 15.84 -1.21
N ASP A 55 -37.13 14.88 -0.82
CA ASP A 55 -37.10 14.27 0.52
C ASP A 55 -35.74 13.56 0.78
N GLN A 56 -35.24 12.81 -0.17
CA GLN A 56 -33.92 12.14 -0.04
C GLN A 56 -32.76 13.13 -0.01
N LEU A 57 -32.81 14.23 -0.78
CA LEU A 57 -31.80 15.30 -0.75
C LEU A 57 -31.85 16.06 0.59
N LEU A 58 -33.03 16.35 1.13
CA LEU A 58 -33.18 16.95 2.44
C LEU A 58 -32.61 16.08 3.57
N LYS A 59 -32.75 14.75 3.49
CA LYS A 59 -32.12 13.81 4.44
C LYS A 59 -30.59 13.88 4.41
N LYS A 60 -30.03 14.41 3.35
CA LYS A 60 -28.58 14.64 3.18
C LYS A 60 -28.17 16.10 3.43
N ASN A 61 -29.06 16.92 4.02
CA ASN A 61 -28.90 18.36 4.26
C ASN A 61 -28.63 19.17 2.97
N ILE A 62 -29.13 18.72 1.83
CA ILE A 62 -29.07 19.43 0.56
C ILE A 62 -30.43 20.13 0.36
N SER A 63 -30.43 21.46 0.34
CA SER A 63 -31.64 22.25 0.05
C SER A 63 -31.81 22.42 -1.47
N VAL A 64 -33.04 22.26 -1.94
CA VAL A 64 -33.42 22.48 -3.33
C VAL A 64 -34.34 23.69 -3.40
N SER A 65 -34.00 24.67 -4.25
CA SER A 65 -34.79 25.87 -4.47
C SER A 65 -35.02 26.05 -5.98
N ASP A 66 -36.22 26.48 -6.33
CA ASP A 66 -36.58 26.83 -7.71
C ASP A 66 -36.30 28.32 -8.02
N GLU A 67 -35.97 29.12 -7.01
CA GLU A 67 -35.68 30.56 -7.15
C GLU A 67 -34.19 30.77 -7.44
N ASP A 68 -33.87 31.26 -8.63
CA ASP A 68 -32.53 31.61 -9.14
C ASP A 68 -31.43 30.57 -8.84
N PRO A 69 -31.58 29.33 -9.33
CA PRO A 69 -30.60 28.28 -9.08
C PRO A 69 -29.34 28.49 -9.92
N ARG A 70 -28.20 28.36 -9.27
CA ARG A 70 -26.93 28.36 -9.98
C ARG A 70 -26.72 27.07 -10.81
N TYR A 71 -27.16 25.94 -10.27
CA TYR A 71 -26.98 24.62 -10.90
C TYR A 71 -28.32 23.95 -11.17
N PHE A 72 -28.43 23.37 -12.37
CA PHE A 72 -29.53 22.47 -12.71
C PHE A 72 -29.06 21.03 -12.71
N ILE A 73 -29.89 20.15 -12.16
CA ILE A 73 -29.71 18.71 -12.30
C ILE A 73 -30.80 18.23 -13.25
N SER A 74 -30.38 17.77 -14.43
CA SER A 74 -31.26 17.15 -15.41
C SER A 74 -31.06 15.64 -15.39
N ILE A 75 -32.12 14.87 -15.14
CA ILE A 75 -32.06 13.42 -15.10
C ILE A 75 -33.12 12.87 -16.04
N SER A 76 -32.70 11.94 -16.91
CA SER A 76 -33.58 11.16 -17.75
C SER A 76 -33.56 9.69 -17.33
N PHE A 77 -34.72 9.09 -17.22
CA PHE A 77 -34.87 7.69 -16.88
C PHE A 77 -35.36 6.90 -18.11
N GLY A 78 -34.74 5.74 -18.39
CA GLY A 78 -35.26 4.74 -19.27
C GLY A 78 -36.02 3.69 -18.47
N TRP A 79 -37.23 3.38 -18.88
CA TRP A 79 -38.10 2.44 -18.20
C TRP A 79 -38.26 1.14 -19.00
N LYS A 80 -38.42 0.02 -18.30
CA LYS A 80 -38.66 -1.29 -18.89
C LYS A 80 -39.68 -2.08 -18.10
N TYR A 81 -40.61 -2.71 -18.78
CA TYR A 81 -41.52 -3.65 -18.14
C TYR A 81 -40.83 -4.98 -17.90
N ARG A 82 -40.82 -5.44 -16.67
CA ARG A 82 -40.28 -6.77 -16.31
C ARG A 82 -41.37 -7.86 -16.38
N ARG A 83 -42.62 -7.49 -16.11
CA ARG A 83 -43.87 -8.28 -16.27
C ARG A 83 -44.98 -7.29 -16.59
N ALA A 84 -46.10 -7.77 -17.08
CA ALA A 84 -47.21 -6.92 -17.56
C ALA A 84 -47.70 -5.82 -16.58
N THR A 85 -47.28 -5.85 -15.31
CA THR A 85 -47.73 -4.94 -14.23
C THR A 85 -46.60 -4.26 -13.47
N GLU A 86 -45.33 -4.60 -13.71
CA GLU A 86 -44.20 -4.07 -12.93
C GLU A 86 -43.26 -3.23 -13.81
N LEU A 87 -43.26 -1.91 -13.62
CA LEU A 87 -42.39 -0.95 -14.28
C LEU A 87 -41.09 -0.81 -13.47
N LYS A 88 -39.93 -1.01 -14.11
CA LYS A 88 -38.63 -0.81 -13.47
C LYS A 88 -37.79 0.17 -14.28
N ILE A 89 -36.89 0.89 -13.60
CA ILE A 89 -35.90 1.73 -14.26
C ILE A 89 -34.83 0.83 -14.87
N ASP A 90 -34.69 0.90 -16.20
CA ASP A 90 -33.68 0.16 -16.95
C ASP A 90 -32.32 0.87 -16.93
N ASN A 91 -32.36 2.18 -17.15
CA ASN A 91 -31.20 3.04 -17.09
C ASN A 91 -31.57 4.45 -16.64
N TYR A 92 -30.59 5.22 -16.24
CA TYR A 92 -30.72 6.65 -16.07
C TYR A 92 -29.48 7.35 -16.60
N LYS A 93 -29.66 8.59 -17.05
CA LYS A 93 -28.60 9.50 -17.43
C LYS A 93 -28.91 10.88 -16.86
N GLY A 94 -27.92 11.45 -16.17
CA GLY A 94 -28.09 12.76 -15.56
C GLY A 94 -26.93 13.69 -15.85
N PHE A 95 -27.23 14.99 -15.80
CA PHE A 95 -26.28 16.06 -16.03
C PHE A 95 -26.43 17.10 -14.93
N ILE A 96 -25.31 17.66 -14.47
CA ILE A 96 -25.27 18.87 -13.69
C ILE A 96 -24.80 20.00 -14.58
N ILE A 97 -25.59 21.07 -14.66
CA ILE A 97 -25.40 22.17 -15.59
C ILE A 97 -25.23 23.46 -14.77
N ASP A 98 -24.16 24.22 -14.99
CA ASP A 98 -23.92 25.54 -14.39
C ASP A 98 -24.57 26.63 -15.25
N LYS A 99 -25.67 27.22 -14.76
CA LYS A 99 -26.40 28.29 -15.45
C LYS A 99 -25.61 29.59 -15.59
N LYS A 100 -24.73 29.89 -14.64
CA LYS A 100 -23.92 31.12 -14.68
C LYS A 100 -22.77 31.05 -15.69
N ASN A 101 -22.43 29.85 -16.16
CA ASN A 101 -21.39 29.60 -17.15
C ASN A 101 -21.97 29.06 -18.47
N GLU A 102 -22.91 29.78 -19.07
CA GLU A 102 -23.46 29.46 -20.40
C GLU A 102 -24.03 28.03 -20.52
N ASP A 103 -24.71 27.54 -19.49
CA ASP A 103 -25.28 26.19 -19.42
C ASP A 103 -24.23 25.07 -19.61
N LYS A 104 -23.00 25.29 -19.17
CA LYS A 104 -21.92 24.31 -19.26
C LYS A 104 -22.25 23.06 -18.44
N VAL A 105 -22.18 21.90 -19.07
CA VAL A 105 -22.27 20.61 -18.36
C VAL A 105 -21.02 20.42 -17.52
N ILE A 106 -21.20 20.34 -16.18
CA ILE A 106 -20.10 20.18 -15.24
C ILE A 106 -19.84 18.71 -14.94
N SER A 107 -20.90 17.91 -14.89
CA SER A 107 -20.80 16.48 -14.60
C SER A 107 -21.89 15.70 -15.33
N GLU A 108 -21.54 14.50 -15.72
CA GLU A 108 -22.42 13.50 -16.31
C GLU A 108 -22.35 12.23 -15.48
N PHE A 109 -23.49 11.62 -15.20
CA PHE A 109 -23.59 10.35 -14.48
C PHE A 109 -24.65 9.46 -15.13
N SER A 110 -24.40 8.14 -15.14
CA SER A 110 -25.32 7.19 -15.77
C SER A 110 -25.22 5.80 -15.14
N SER A 111 -26.29 5.04 -15.21
CA SER A 111 -26.30 3.62 -14.84
C SER A 111 -27.21 2.83 -15.77
N SER A 112 -26.81 1.61 -16.09
CA SER A 112 -27.59 0.65 -16.87
C SER A 112 -28.12 -0.53 -16.05
N LYS A 113 -28.07 -0.45 -14.71
CA LYS A 113 -28.57 -1.52 -13.83
C LYS A 113 -30.07 -1.35 -13.61
N ILE A 114 -30.83 -2.44 -13.80
CA ILE A 114 -32.27 -2.49 -13.48
C ILE A 114 -32.42 -2.40 -11.96
N ARG A 115 -33.18 -1.39 -11.47
CA ARG A 115 -33.46 -1.16 -10.06
C ARG A 115 -34.92 -0.75 -9.91
N ASP A 116 -35.47 -0.93 -8.69
CA ASP A 116 -36.73 -0.26 -8.37
C ASP A 116 -36.54 1.26 -8.25
N LEU A 117 -37.66 2.00 -8.22
CA LEU A 117 -37.63 3.45 -8.23
C LEU A 117 -36.92 4.01 -6.98
N ASP A 118 -37.24 3.48 -5.79
CA ASP A 118 -36.69 3.98 -4.52
C ASP A 118 -35.18 3.73 -4.44
N GLU A 119 -34.70 2.55 -4.85
CA GLU A 119 -33.28 2.23 -4.88
C GLU A 119 -32.56 3.12 -5.89
N SER A 120 -33.15 3.36 -7.06
CA SER A 120 -32.57 4.22 -8.09
C SER A 120 -32.45 5.68 -7.62
N ILE A 121 -33.49 6.22 -6.98
CA ILE A 121 -33.48 7.56 -6.38
C ILE A 121 -32.41 7.65 -5.29
N ARG A 122 -32.33 6.68 -4.40
CA ARG A 122 -31.31 6.65 -3.33
C ARG A 122 -29.90 6.68 -3.88
N VAL A 123 -29.59 5.87 -4.90
CA VAL A 123 -28.28 5.84 -5.54
C VAL A 123 -27.94 7.17 -6.23
N LEU A 124 -28.90 7.76 -6.93
CA LEU A 124 -28.74 9.08 -7.54
C LEU A 124 -28.47 10.17 -6.53
N VAL A 125 -29.19 10.15 -5.39
CA VAL A 125 -29.00 11.12 -4.30
C VAL A 125 -27.60 10.95 -3.68
N GLU A 126 -27.11 9.71 -3.52
CA GLU A 126 -25.75 9.48 -3.06
C GLU A 126 -24.71 10.03 -4.05
N GLU A 127 -24.92 9.84 -5.36
CA GLU A 127 -24.05 10.41 -6.39
C GLU A 127 -24.06 11.94 -6.36
N ILE A 128 -25.23 12.56 -6.25
CA ILE A 128 -25.39 14.02 -6.12
C ILE A 128 -24.76 14.54 -4.84
N PHE A 129 -24.95 13.85 -3.72
CA PHE A 129 -24.34 14.19 -2.44
C PHE A 129 -22.81 14.16 -2.51
N ASN A 130 -22.27 13.12 -3.12
CA ASN A 130 -20.83 12.99 -3.33
C ASN A 130 -20.29 14.09 -4.26
N LEU A 131 -21.07 14.53 -5.24
CA LEU A 131 -20.73 15.65 -6.11
C LEU A 131 -20.82 16.99 -5.35
N ASN A 132 -21.86 17.19 -4.50
CA ASN A 132 -22.02 18.40 -3.71
C ASN A 132 -20.89 18.60 -2.71
N ASN A 133 -20.38 17.53 -2.10
CA ASN A 133 -19.21 17.57 -1.21
C ASN A 133 -17.90 17.95 -1.93
N ARG A 134 -17.94 18.11 -3.25
CA ARG A 134 -16.83 18.56 -4.09
C ARG A 134 -16.96 20.03 -4.51
N MET A 135 -17.83 20.81 -3.87
CA MET A 135 -17.94 22.26 -4.11
C MET A 135 -17.03 23.02 -3.15
N ASP A 136 -16.34 24.04 -3.66
CA ASP A 136 -15.58 24.98 -2.81
C ASP A 136 -16.52 25.97 -2.08
N ASP A 137 -15.98 26.74 -1.14
CA ASP A 137 -16.74 27.72 -0.35
C ASP A 137 -17.41 28.81 -1.22
N SER A 138 -17.03 28.96 -2.48
CA SER A 138 -17.66 29.86 -3.45
C SER A 138 -18.83 29.21 -4.18
N GLY A 139 -19.14 27.92 -3.89
CA GLY A 139 -20.13 27.11 -4.57
C GLY A 139 -19.74 26.73 -5.99
N LYS A 140 -18.44 26.77 -6.31
CA LYS A 140 -17.90 26.27 -7.56
C LYS A 140 -17.52 24.80 -7.39
N PHE A 141 -17.94 23.95 -8.32
CA PHE A 141 -17.49 22.55 -8.32
C PHE A 141 -15.97 22.50 -8.29
N ILE A 142 -15.44 21.87 -7.25
CA ILE A 142 -14.07 21.40 -7.25
C ILE A 142 -14.10 20.18 -8.18
N ASP A 143 -13.84 20.41 -9.47
CA ASP A 143 -13.53 19.30 -10.36
C ASP A 143 -12.28 18.63 -9.77
N ILE A 144 -12.43 17.37 -9.34
CA ILE A 144 -11.29 16.60 -8.85
C ILE A 144 -10.22 16.53 -9.94
N SER A 145 -10.60 16.51 -11.22
CA SER A 145 -9.66 16.64 -12.33
C SER A 145 -8.97 18.01 -12.34
N ASP A 146 -9.67 19.11 -11.98
CA ASP A 146 -9.10 20.45 -11.82
C ASP A 146 -8.24 20.55 -10.54
N HIS A 147 -8.63 19.90 -9.46
CA HIS A 147 -7.79 19.81 -8.26
C HIS A 147 -6.51 19.02 -8.54
N PHE A 148 -6.60 17.94 -9.28
CA PHE A 148 -5.44 17.21 -9.78
C PHE A 148 -4.69 17.98 -10.88
N GLN A 149 -5.35 18.81 -11.72
CA GLN A 149 -4.70 19.71 -12.66
C GLN A 149 -4.04 20.90 -11.96
N ARG A 150 -4.64 21.45 -10.89
CA ARG A 150 -4.03 22.50 -10.03
C ARG A 150 -2.86 21.97 -9.21
N MET A 151 -2.77 20.66 -8.95
CA MET A 151 -1.56 20.04 -8.40
C MET A 151 -0.40 20.03 -9.39
N ASP A 152 -0.55 20.70 -10.55
CA ASP A 152 0.49 20.81 -11.60
C ASP A 152 1.14 19.43 -11.84
N MET A 153 0.28 18.45 -12.21
CA MET A 153 0.70 17.07 -12.46
C MET A 153 1.47 17.02 -13.78
N LYS A 154 2.69 17.53 -13.72
CA LYS A 154 3.67 17.36 -14.78
C LYS A 154 3.89 15.87 -15.04
N SER A 155 4.40 15.56 -16.22
CA SER A 155 4.86 14.21 -16.53
C SER A 155 5.79 13.70 -15.43
N TRP A 156 5.71 12.41 -15.12
CA TRP A 156 6.58 11.73 -14.15
C TRP A 156 8.04 12.14 -14.35
N ASN A 157 8.68 12.65 -13.30
CA ASN A 157 10.08 12.99 -13.29
C ASN A 157 10.89 11.94 -12.50
N SER A 158 11.54 11.05 -13.22
CA SER A 158 12.35 9.98 -12.63
C SER A 158 13.68 10.46 -12.03
N SER A 159 14.10 11.71 -12.32
CA SER A 159 15.35 12.28 -11.77
C SER A 159 15.19 12.82 -10.35
N ARG A 160 13.97 12.96 -9.87
CA ARG A 160 13.70 13.47 -8.51
C ARG A 160 14.15 12.47 -7.44
N PRO A 161 14.63 12.96 -6.28
CA PRO A 161 15.05 12.11 -5.19
C PRO A 161 13.91 11.25 -4.62
N ASP A 162 12.66 11.69 -4.77
CA ASP A 162 11.45 11.03 -4.32
C ASP A 162 10.73 10.21 -5.42
N SER A 163 11.38 9.95 -6.55
CA SER A 163 10.78 9.21 -7.67
C SER A 163 10.73 7.69 -7.47
N HIS A 164 11.39 7.20 -6.45
CA HIS A 164 11.51 5.78 -6.08
C HIS A 164 11.01 5.55 -4.65
N GLY A 165 10.80 4.30 -4.28
CA GLY A 165 10.52 3.91 -2.91
C GLY A 165 11.67 4.21 -1.94
N PRO A 166 11.43 4.23 -0.62
CA PRO A 166 12.46 4.32 0.41
C PRO A 166 13.51 3.22 0.35
N ALA A 167 14.54 3.29 1.19
CA ALA A 167 15.80 2.56 1.08
C ALA A 167 15.69 1.03 0.85
N LEU A 168 14.69 0.35 1.40
CA LEU A 168 14.53 -1.12 1.28
C LEU A 168 13.28 -1.55 0.49
N ILE A 169 12.71 -0.69 -0.33
CA ILE A 169 11.63 -1.09 -1.23
C ILE A 169 12.28 -1.62 -2.52
N PHE A 170 12.16 -2.92 -2.78
CA PHE A 170 12.68 -3.58 -3.97
C PHE A 170 11.61 -3.71 -5.04
N GLY A 171 12.02 -3.65 -6.32
CA GLY A 171 11.07 -3.78 -7.42
C GLY A 171 9.96 -2.73 -7.38
N ASP A 172 10.26 -1.52 -6.93
CA ASP A 172 9.32 -0.42 -6.76
C ASP A 172 8.90 0.24 -8.08
N HIS A 173 9.65 0.07 -9.16
CA HIS A 173 9.40 0.70 -10.45
C HIS A 173 9.80 -0.18 -11.63
N THR A 174 9.37 0.20 -12.84
CA THR A 174 9.70 -0.48 -14.09
C THR A 174 10.60 0.38 -14.96
N HIS A 175 11.48 -0.26 -15.72
CA HIS A 175 12.34 0.37 -16.71
C HIS A 175 11.77 0.25 -18.12
N LYS A 176 12.07 1.20 -19.01
CA LYS A 176 11.86 1.06 -20.44
C LYS A 176 12.87 0.06 -21.02
N ARG A 177 12.61 -0.37 -22.24
CA ARG A 177 13.48 -1.29 -22.97
C ARG A 177 14.94 -0.82 -22.94
N GLY A 178 15.84 -1.70 -22.46
CA GLY A 178 17.27 -1.44 -22.35
C GLY A 178 17.70 -0.61 -21.15
N GLY A 179 16.74 -0.13 -20.32
CA GLY A 179 17.06 0.58 -19.08
C GLY A 179 17.67 -0.37 -18.05
N ILE A 180 18.72 0.08 -17.39
CA ILE A 180 19.47 -0.69 -16.38
C ILE A 180 19.51 0.10 -15.07
N MET A 181 19.39 -0.59 -13.95
CA MET A 181 19.72 -0.05 -12.63
C MET A 181 20.51 -1.06 -11.83
N ILE A 182 21.50 -0.56 -11.09
CA ILE A 182 22.25 -1.31 -10.09
C ILE A 182 22.04 -0.60 -8.74
N GLY A 183 21.66 -1.38 -7.73
CA GLY A 183 21.45 -0.91 -6.37
C GLY A 183 22.35 -1.64 -5.38
N LEU A 184 23.07 -0.89 -4.55
CA LEU A 184 23.74 -1.39 -3.36
C LEU A 184 22.93 -0.92 -2.15
N ARG A 185 22.47 -1.86 -1.32
CA ARG A 185 21.70 -1.53 -0.13
C ARG A 185 22.25 -2.24 1.10
N GLY A 186 22.11 -1.61 2.24
CA GLY A 186 22.49 -2.16 3.53
C GLY A 186 21.37 -1.99 4.54
N SER A 187 21.16 -3.00 5.37
CA SER A 187 20.26 -2.94 6.51
C SER A 187 21.00 -3.43 7.75
N TYR A 188 20.97 -2.65 8.78
CA TYR A 188 21.40 -3.03 10.12
C TYR A 188 20.17 -3.05 11.01
N SER A 189 19.89 -4.21 11.62
CA SER A 189 18.81 -4.34 12.61
C SER A 189 19.36 -4.84 13.92
N ASN A 190 18.85 -4.27 15.01
CA ASN A 190 19.13 -4.69 16.38
C ASN A 190 17.79 -4.96 17.06
N SER A 191 17.68 -6.10 17.70
CA SER A 191 16.56 -6.45 18.56
C SER A 191 17.07 -6.72 19.97
N GLU A 192 16.35 -6.21 20.93
CA GLU A 192 16.61 -6.35 22.37
C GLU A 192 15.32 -6.84 23.00
N ASP A 193 15.43 -7.37 24.21
CA ASP A 193 14.33 -8.01 24.92
C ASP A 193 13.79 -9.28 24.20
N VAL A 194 13.09 -10.08 24.99
CA VAL A 194 12.34 -11.24 24.49
C VAL A 194 10.88 -11.03 24.80
N LEU A 195 10.04 -11.19 23.78
CA LEU A 195 8.60 -11.01 23.89
C LEU A 195 7.88 -12.31 23.55
N ASN A 196 6.73 -12.50 24.18
CA ASN A 196 5.69 -13.42 23.74
C ASN A 196 4.40 -12.60 23.61
N ASP A 197 3.78 -12.62 22.44
CA ASP A 197 2.81 -11.62 22.03
C ASP A 197 3.47 -10.21 22.14
N ASN A 198 2.95 -9.32 22.96
CA ASN A 198 3.50 -7.99 23.23
C ASN A 198 4.06 -7.84 24.65
N VAL A 199 4.23 -8.95 25.37
CA VAL A 199 4.69 -8.98 26.77
C VAL A 199 6.17 -9.32 26.82
N ILE A 200 6.96 -8.49 27.52
CA ILE A 200 8.39 -8.71 27.74
C ILE A 200 8.59 -9.81 28.79
N PHE A 201 9.45 -10.77 28.47
CA PHE A 201 9.89 -11.85 29.35
C PHE A 201 11.31 -11.60 29.84
N ASN A 202 11.51 -11.66 31.14
CA ASN A 202 12.84 -11.51 31.75
C ASN A 202 13.62 -12.85 31.77
N GLN A 203 14.92 -12.77 32.08
CA GLN A 203 15.81 -13.93 32.15
C GLN A 203 15.26 -15.06 33.00
N ASN A 204 14.77 -14.77 34.21
CA ASN A 204 14.28 -15.79 35.16
C ASN A 204 13.07 -16.55 34.59
N GLN A 205 12.21 -15.90 33.86
CA GLN A 205 11.07 -16.53 33.22
C GLN A 205 11.50 -17.43 32.05
N ILE A 206 12.48 -16.99 31.24
CA ILE A 206 12.97 -17.74 30.07
C ILE A 206 13.76 -18.97 30.51
N THR A 207 14.63 -18.84 31.50
CA THR A 207 15.49 -19.94 32.00
C THR A 207 14.73 -21.06 32.73
N GLN A 208 13.44 -20.85 33.03
CA GLN A 208 12.57 -21.94 33.51
C GLN A 208 12.28 -22.98 32.37
N PHE A 209 12.29 -22.54 31.13
CA PHE A 209 11.92 -23.37 29.99
C PHE A 209 13.10 -23.70 29.07
N TYR A 210 14.15 -22.84 29.07
CA TYR A 210 15.29 -22.96 28.16
C TYR A 210 16.63 -22.93 28.96
N ASN A 211 17.62 -23.63 28.40
CA ASN A 211 18.96 -23.66 28.97
C ASN A 211 19.70 -22.34 28.75
N LEU A 212 19.44 -21.67 27.62
CA LEU A 212 20.10 -20.45 27.18
C LEU A 212 19.06 -19.34 26.99
N HIS A 213 19.37 -18.17 27.53
CA HIS A 213 18.57 -16.97 27.40
C HIS A 213 19.15 -16.08 26.30
N VAL A 214 18.57 -16.12 25.11
CA VAL A 214 18.87 -15.18 24.03
C VAL A 214 18.25 -13.82 24.38
N TYR A 215 19.07 -12.79 24.56
CA TYR A 215 18.63 -11.47 25.00
C TYR A 215 18.79 -10.37 23.94
N SER A 216 19.65 -10.57 22.93
CA SER A 216 19.75 -9.64 21.81
C SER A 216 20.11 -10.36 20.50
N GLN A 217 19.66 -9.79 19.39
CA GLN A 217 19.98 -10.28 18.08
C GLN A 217 20.32 -9.11 17.14
N ARG A 218 21.42 -9.24 16.40
CA ARG A 218 21.85 -8.30 15.37
C ARG A 218 21.85 -8.97 14.02
N ILE A 219 21.29 -8.29 13.03
CA ILE A 219 21.28 -8.76 11.65
C ILE A 219 21.80 -7.63 10.78
N THR A 220 22.89 -7.90 10.07
CA THR A 220 23.39 -7.00 9.03
C THR A 220 23.17 -7.68 7.69
N THR A 221 22.49 -6.99 6.77
CA THR A 221 22.25 -7.51 5.44
C THR A 221 22.73 -6.51 4.39
N HIS A 222 23.53 -7.00 3.45
CA HIS A 222 23.92 -6.26 2.25
C HIS A 222 23.19 -6.84 1.07
N TYR A 223 22.67 -5.97 0.20
CA TYR A 223 21.93 -6.37 -1.00
C TYR A 223 22.58 -5.78 -2.23
N LEU A 224 22.68 -6.59 -3.28
CA LEU A 224 22.96 -6.16 -4.63
C LEU A 224 21.70 -6.37 -5.46
N GLU A 225 21.12 -5.28 -5.91
CA GLU A 225 19.95 -5.28 -6.79
C GLU A 225 20.39 -4.98 -8.22
N PHE A 226 19.87 -5.73 -9.17
CA PHE A 226 20.03 -5.49 -10.59
C PHE A 226 18.65 -5.46 -11.24
N MET A 227 18.37 -4.42 -12.05
CA MET A 227 17.14 -4.32 -12.82
C MET A 227 17.45 -4.08 -14.30
N TYR A 228 16.65 -4.71 -15.17
CA TYR A 228 16.77 -4.56 -16.62
C TYR A 228 15.39 -4.53 -17.29
N GLY A 229 15.14 -3.49 -18.08
CA GLY A 229 13.93 -3.36 -18.90
C GLY A 229 14.03 -4.22 -20.16
N ILE A 230 13.33 -5.35 -20.19
CA ILE A 230 13.23 -6.24 -21.35
C ILE A 230 12.48 -5.54 -22.49
N ASN A 231 11.40 -4.88 -22.13
CA ASN A 231 10.61 -4.00 -22.99
C ASN A 231 9.91 -2.92 -22.15
N ASP A 232 9.11 -2.06 -22.75
CA ASP A 232 8.48 -0.92 -22.07
C ASP A 232 7.44 -1.32 -21.00
N LYS A 233 7.05 -2.59 -20.94
CA LYS A 233 6.10 -3.13 -19.96
C LYS A 233 6.71 -4.14 -19.00
N LEU A 234 7.83 -4.76 -19.36
CA LEU A 234 8.41 -5.86 -18.60
C LEU A 234 9.84 -5.54 -18.16
N THR A 235 10.05 -5.53 -16.86
CA THR A 235 11.36 -5.38 -16.22
C THR A 235 11.67 -6.66 -15.43
N ILE A 236 12.88 -7.16 -15.52
CA ILE A 236 13.40 -8.19 -14.63
C ILE A 236 14.21 -7.51 -13.51
N SER A 237 14.01 -7.97 -12.29
CA SER A 237 14.76 -7.54 -11.10
C SER A 237 15.32 -8.75 -10.39
N SER A 238 16.58 -8.68 -9.99
CA SER A 238 17.27 -9.70 -9.20
C SER A 238 17.88 -9.04 -7.96
N VAL A 239 17.68 -9.67 -6.79
CA VAL A 239 18.26 -9.22 -5.53
C VAL A 239 19.09 -10.36 -4.94
N LEU A 240 20.38 -10.12 -4.83
CA LEU A 240 21.33 -10.98 -4.10
C LEU A 240 21.51 -10.40 -2.71
N SER A 241 21.55 -11.25 -1.69
CA SER A 241 21.79 -10.81 -0.32
C SER A 241 23.02 -11.49 0.29
N PHE A 242 23.73 -10.77 1.16
CA PHE A 242 24.75 -11.30 2.05
C PHE A 242 24.33 -10.95 3.49
N LEU A 243 24.19 -11.97 4.31
CA LEU A 243 23.65 -11.87 5.67
C LEU A 243 24.74 -12.12 6.69
N ASN A 244 24.67 -11.40 7.79
CA ASN A 244 25.45 -11.63 8.99
C ASN A 244 24.54 -11.57 10.20
N TYR A 245 24.39 -12.70 10.87
CA TYR A 245 23.59 -12.86 12.09
C TYR A 245 24.50 -12.99 13.29
N LYS A 246 24.13 -12.32 14.39
CA LYS A 246 24.74 -12.52 15.70
C LYS A 246 23.66 -12.49 16.78
N SER A 247 23.55 -13.57 17.55
CA SER A 247 22.62 -13.68 18.67
C SER A 247 23.42 -13.86 19.96
N ASN A 248 23.29 -12.94 20.90
CA ASN A 248 23.94 -13.02 22.20
C ASN A 248 23.01 -13.74 23.19
N TYR A 249 23.57 -14.57 24.04
CA TYR A 249 22.82 -15.32 25.04
C TYR A 249 23.59 -15.51 26.33
N LEU A 250 22.85 -15.66 27.43
CA LEU A 250 23.34 -16.03 28.74
C LEU A 250 23.02 -17.51 29.01
N ASN A 251 23.96 -18.24 29.59
CA ASN A 251 23.68 -19.56 30.15
C ASN A 251 23.07 -19.46 31.58
N LYS A 252 22.70 -20.60 32.16
CA LYS A 252 22.14 -20.63 33.53
C LYS A 252 23.07 -20.12 34.61
N LYS A 253 24.40 -20.06 34.37
CA LYS A 253 25.41 -19.52 35.29
C LYS A 253 25.57 -18.00 35.12
N GLY A 254 24.97 -17.40 34.08
CA GLY A 254 25.12 -15.99 33.76
C GLY A 254 26.29 -15.67 32.82
N ASP A 255 26.98 -16.68 32.29
CA ASP A 255 28.09 -16.46 31.34
C ASP A 255 27.52 -15.95 30.00
N ASP A 256 28.12 -14.88 29.49
CA ASP A 256 27.73 -14.25 28.21
C ASP A 256 28.48 -14.91 27.05
N ASN A 257 27.70 -15.32 26.04
CA ASN A 257 28.18 -15.97 24.83
C ASN A 257 27.38 -15.50 23.61
N TYR A 258 27.82 -15.90 22.43
CA TYR A 258 27.06 -15.63 21.20
C TYR A 258 27.14 -16.80 20.22
N ILE A 259 26.11 -16.86 19.36
CA ILE A 259 26.09 -17.69 18.17
C ILE A 259 25.98 -16.79 16.95
N SER A 260 26.74 -17.08 15.90
CA SER A 260 26.73 -16.26 14.69
C SER A 260 26.78 -17.11 13.43
N SER A 261 26.28 -16.54 12.35
CA SER A 261 26.43 -17.10 11.01
C SER A 261 26.54 -15.98 9.98
N SER A 262 27.22 -16.26 8.88
CA SER A 262 27.31 -15.30 7.76
C SER A 262 27.40 -16.05 6.43
N GLY A 263 26.96 -15.42 5.36
CA GLY A 263 27.04 -15.98 4.02
C GLY A 263 26.03 -15.37 3.05
N LEU A 264 26.05 -15.89 1.84
CA LEU A 264 25.04 -15.55 0.83
C LEU A 264 23.67 -16.02 1.28
N GLY A 265 22.67 -15.16 1.08
CA GLY A 265 21.27 -15.47 1.27
C GLY A 265 20.62 -16.09 0.02
N ASP A 266 19.33 -16.31 0.12
CA ASP A 266 18.53 -16.73 -1.04
C ASP A 266 18.37 -15.57 -2.03
N THR A 267 18.41 -15.89 -3.32
CA THR A 267 18.30 -14.92 -4.41
C THR A 267 16.84 -14.70 -4.75
N GLU A 268 16.40 -13.45 -4.73
CA GLU A 268 15.07 -13.07 -5.19
C GLU A 268 15.12 -12.66 -6.67
N LEU A 269 14.27 -13.27 -7.49
CA LEU A 269 14.10 -12.96 -8.91
C LEU A 269 12.66 -12.56 -9.16
N GLN A 270 12.43 -11.35 -9.71
CA GLN A 270 11.10 -10.79 -9.97
C GLN A 270 10.95 -10.37 -11.43
N PHE A 271 9.74 -10.52 -11.96
CA PHE A 271 9.24 -9.92 -13.17
C PHE A 271 8.23 -8.85 -12.81
N LEU A 272 8.51 -7.61 -13.21
CA LEU A 272 7.67 -6.44 -12.96
C LEU A 272 6.92 -6.14 -14.26
N TYR A 273 5.59 -6.37 -14.26
CA TYR A 273 4.77 -6.14 -15.45
C TYR A 273 3.93 -4.89 -15.31
N GLY A 274 4.24 -3.86 -16.10
CA GLY A 274 3.54 -2.59 -16.14
C GLY A 274 2.14 -2.74 -16.72
N ILE A 275 1.11 -2.48 -15.89
CA ILE A 275 -0.31 -2.54 -16.26
C ILE A 275 -0.73 -1.22 -16.88
N PHE A 276 -0.48 -0.12 -16.18
CA PHE A 276 -0.71 1.20 -16.74
C PHE A 276 0.32 2.24 -16.26
N LYS A 277 0.50 3.27 -17.06
CA LYS A 277 1.40 4.40 -16.82
C LYS A 277 0.71 5.66 -17.29
N LYS A 278 0.22 6.46 -16.35
CA LYS A 278 -0.25 7.83 -16.58
C LYS A 278 0.85 8.80 -16.15
N ASN A 279 0.69 10.09 -16.51
CA ASN A 279 1.71 11.11 -16.19
C ASN A 279 2.08 11.19 -14.71
N TRP A 280 1.16 10.91 -13.81
CA TRP A 280 1.33 11.04 -12.37
C TRP A 280 1.15 9.74 -11.58
N LEU A 281 0.71 8.66 -12.25
CA LEU A 281 0.34 7.39 -11.60
C LEU A 281 0.87 6.23 -12.41
N LYS A 282 1.53 5.29 -11.75
CA LYS A 282 2.03 4.04 -12.33
C LYS A 282 1.52 2.86 -11.53
N PHE A 283 1.24 1.76 -12.20
CA PHE A 283 0.88 0.49 -11.57
C PHE A 283 1.53 -0.66 -12.30
N HIS A 284 2.16 -1.56 -11.54
CA HIS A 284 2.72 -2.79 -12.06
C HIS A 284 2.50 -3.96 -11.09
N LEU A 285 2.57 -5.17 -11.64
CA LEU A 285 2.56 -6.42 -10.89
C LEU A 285 4.01 -6.88 -10.64
N ASN A 286 4.22 -7.48 -9.47
CA ASN A 286 5.47 -8.12 -9.07
C ASN A 286 5.21 -9.63 -8.99
N ILE A 287 5.85 -10.42 -9.83
CA ILE A 287 5.73 -11.89 -9.83
C ILE A 287 7.13 -12.47 -9.86
N GLY A 288 7.43 -13.39 -8.95
CA GLY A 288 8.79 -13.88 -8.85
C GLY A 288 8.94 -15.18 -8.07
N LEU A 289 10.19 -15.54 -7.92
CA LEU A 289 10.65 -16.71 -7.16
C LEU A 289 11.81 -16.30 -6.27
N ILE A 290 11.90 -16.92 -5.09
CA ILE A 290 13.07 -16.91 -4.24
C ILE A 290 13.76 -18.25 -4.43
N ILE A 291 15.02 -18.20 -4.88
CA ILE A 291 15.86 -19.33 -5.24
C ILE A 291 16.75 -19.64 -4.04
N PRO A 292 16.83 -20.90 -3.57
CA PRO A 292 17.60 -21.28 -2.38
C PRO A 292 19.12 -21.32 -2.65
N THR A 293 19.73 -20.16 -2.86
CA THR A 293 21.16 -19.99 -3.08
C THR A 293 21.95 -19.85 -1.77
N GLY A 294 21.26 -19.57 -0.68
CA GLY A 294 21.85 -19.48 0.65
C GLY A 294 22.12 -20.84 1.29
N ASN A 295 22.75 -20.82 2.46
CA ASN A 295 23.16 -22.04 3.17
C ASN A 295 22.19 -22.37 4.31
N ASN A 296 21.60 -23.58 4.25
CA ASN A 296 20.79 -24.15 5.33
C ASN A 296 21.34 -25.48 5.87
N LYS A 297 22.54 -25.90 5.46
CA LYS A 297 23.12 -27.21 5.80
C LYS A 297 23.75 -27.27 7.19
N MET A 298 24.13 -26.12 7.77
CA MET A 298 24.73 -26.05 9.10
C MET A 298 23.70 -26.41 10.17
N ASP A 299 24.13 -27.01 11.27
CA ASP A 299 23.30 -27.29 12.43
C ASP A 299 23.18 -26.00 13.28
N LEU A 300 22.31 -25.10 12.86
CA LEU A 300 22.04 -23.79 13.43
C LEU A 300 20.55 -23.64 13.71
N PRO A 301 20.16 -22.79 14.67
CA PRO A 301 18.78 -22.40 14.87
C PRO A 301 18.12 -21.87 13.58
N TYR A 302 16.81 -22.04 13.47
CA TYR A 302 16.05 -21.70 12.23
C TYR A 302 16.36 -20.33 11.65
N GLN A 303 16.45 -19.29 12.49
CA GLN A 303 16.67 -17.91 12.02
C GLN A 303 18.11 -17.60 11.61
N LEU A 304 19.06 -18.43 12.00
CA LEU A 304 20.49 -18.18 11.78
C LEU A 304 20.99 -18.80 10.48
N HIS A 305 20.15 -19.51 9.74
CA HIS A 305 20.48 -19.94 8.38
C HIS A 305 20.49 -18.76 7.43
N THR A 306 21.48 -18.68 6.55
CA THR A 306 21.53 -17.63 5.53
C THR A 306 20.64 -17.95 4.34
N GLY A 307 20.23 -19.22 4.16
CA GLY A 307 19.25 -19.66 3.17
C GLY A 307 18.19 -20.58 3.77
N ASN A 308 17.07 -20.69 3.09
CA ASN A 308 15.93 -21.48 3.56
C ASN A 308 15.95 -22.93 3.05
N GLY A 309 16.70 -23.21 1.95
CA GLY A 309 16.84 -24.53 1.34
C GLY A 309 15.59 -24.99 0.58
N TYR A 310 14.68 -24.09 0.22
CA TYR A 310 13.49 -24.33 -0.59
C TYR A 310 13.17 -23.14 -1.49
N PHE A 311 12.47 -23.39 -2.59
CA PHE A 311 11.92 -22.34 -3.43
C PHE A 311 10.71 -21.69 -2.76
N SER A 312 10.57 -20.38 -2.93
CA SER A 312 9.36 -19.66 -2.53
C SER A 312 8.80 -18.87 -3.72
N SER A 313 7.47 -18.80 -3.83
CA SER A 313 6.80 -17.88 -4.73
C SER A 313 6.77 -16.47 -4.14
N LEU A 314 6.77 -15.48 -5.03
CA LEU A 314 6.59 -14.07 -4.73
C LEU A 314 5.52 -13.51 -5.65
N ILE A 315 4.48 -12.91 -5.06
CA ILE A 315 3.41 -12.25 -5.80
C ILE A 315 3.09 -10.92 -5.10
N GLY A 316 2.97 -9.87 -5.88
CA GLY A 316 2.63 -8.56 -5.36
C GLY A 316 2.26 -7.56 -6.44
N SER A 317 2.14 -6.33 -6.03
CA SER A 317 1.88 -5.21 -6.92
C SER A 317 2.45 -3.92 -6.35
N THR A 318 2.67 -2.94 -7.21
CA THR A 318 3.15 -1.62 -6.80
C THR A 318 2.35 -0.53 -7.49
N ILE A 319 1.83 0.39 -6.69
CA ILE A 319 1.21 1.62 -7.16
C ILE A 319 2.13 2.77 -6.76
N LEU A 320 2.45 3.64 -7.71
CA LEU A 320 3.26 4.84 -7.48
C LEU A 320 2.52 6.06 -7.96
N PHE A 321 2.58 7.14 -7.17
CA PHE A 321 2.10 8.45 -7.60
C PHE A 321 3.18 9.52 -7.43
N GLN A 322 3.11 10.56 -8.26
CA GLN A 322 4.00 11.72 -8.17
C GLN A 322 3.26 12.98 -8.57
N THR A 323 3.30 13.98 -7.69
CA THR A 323 2.82 15.35 -7.92
C THR A 323 4.00 16.32 -7.95
N LYS A 324 3.75 17.63 -8.00
CA LYS A 324 4.80 18.65 -8.00
C LYS A 324 5.73 18.56 -6.77
N LYS A 325 5.17 18.31 -5.58
CA LYS A 325 5.91 18.30 -4.31
C LYS A 325 5.86 16.98 -3.56
N PHE A 326 4.88 16.13 -3.85
CA PHE A 326 4.70 14.86 -3.18
C PHE A 326 4.87 13.70 -4.15
N SER A 327 5.37 12.61 -3.64
CA SER A 327 5.34 11.31 -4.28
C SER A 327 5.06 10.24 -3.24
N GLY A 328 4.76 9.04 -3.68
CA GLY A 328 4.57 7.93 -2.78
C GLY A 328 4.17 6.68 -3.51
N GLY A 329 3.91 5.66 -2.73
CA GLY A 329 3.47 4.38 -3.28
C GLY A 329 2.92 3.44 -2.23
N LEU A 330 2.44 2.34 -2.74
CA LEU A 330 1.87 1.25 -1.98
C LEU A 330 2.32 -0.05 -2.63
N GLN A 331 2.88 -0.96 -1.82
CA GLN A 331 3.43 -2.22 -2.30
C GLN A 331 3.11 -3.36 -1.33
N PRO A 332 2.07 -4.17 -1.57
CA PRO A 332 1.88 -5.48 -0.97
C PRO A 332 2.73 -6.52 -1.71
N ILE A 333 3.54 -7.29 -0.96
CA ILE A 333 4.29 -8.45 -1.45
C ILE A 333 3.98 -9.65 -0.57
N PHE A 334 3.53 -10.73 -1.17
CA PHE A 334 3.28 -12.00 -0.51
C PHE A 334 4.32 -13.03 -0.97
N ARG A 335 4.94 -13.69 0.01
CA ARG A 335 5.91 -14.78 -0.22
C ARG A 335 5.42 -16.06 0.42
N SER A 336 5.51 -17.18 -0.29
CA SER A 336 5.07 -18.49 0.20
C SER A 336 6.07 -19.58 -0.16
N PRO A 337 6.55 -20.37 0.82
CA PRO A 337 7.37 -21.56 0.58
C PRO A 337 6.61 -22.58 -0.26
N LEU A 338 7.24 -23.12 -1.31
CA LEU A 338 6.61 -24.11 -2.20
C LEU A 338 6.72 -25.55 -1.68
N HIS A 339 7.74 -25.85 -0.89
CA HIS A 339 7.98 -27.16 -0.32
C HIS A 339 8.79 -27.07 0.99
N MET A 340 8.93 -28.14 1.73
CA MET A 340 9.84 -28.22 2.88
C MET A 340 11.29 -28.35 2.40
N ASN A 341 12.23 -27.93 3.23
CA ASN A 341 13.66 -28.14 2.98
C ASN A 341 14.12 -29.55 3.38
N SER A 342 15.41 -29.85 3.17
CA SER A 342 16.01 -31.14 3.51
C SER A 342 16.05 -31.48 5.02
N LYS A 343 15.70 -30.53 5.87
CA LYS A 343 15.61 -30.66 7.32
C LYS A 343 14.16 -30.77 7.81
N ASN A 344 13.22 -31.08 6.90
CA ASN A 344 11.79 -31.31 7.14
C ASN A 344 11.05 -30.11 7.76
N TYR A 345 11.43 -28.87 7.46
CA TYR A 345 10.69 -27.70 7.84
C TYR A 345 10.58 -26.66 6.72
N LYS A 346 9.66 -25.73 6.86
CA LYS A 346 9.56 -24.50 6.09
C LYS A 346 9.08 -23.35 6.97
N LEU A 347 9.59 -22.16 6.71
CA LEU A 347 9.11 -20.93 7.35
C LEU A 347 7.66 -20.64 6.92
N GLY A 348 6.95 -19.87 7.72
CA GLY A 348 5.58 -19.47 7.38
C GLY A 348 5.49 -18.54 6.19
N ASN A 349 4.29 -18.41 5.64
CA ASN A 349 3.98 -17.40 4.65
C ASN A 349 4.29 -16.00 5.18
N PHE A 350 4.64 -15.10 4.30
CA PHE A 350 5.12 -13.77 4.63
C PHE A 350 4.41 -12.73 3.80
N LEU A 351 3.68 -11.83 4.46
CA LEU A 351 3.08 -10.65 3.85
C LEU A 351 3.85 -9.42 4.30
N ASP A 352 4.37 -8.69 3.33
CA ASP A 352 5.07 -7.42 3.49
C ASP A 352 4.28 -6.34 2.76
N PHE A 353 3.63 -5.47 3.52
CA PHE A 353 2.82 -4.39 2.98
C PHE A 353 3.46 -3.05 3.33
N ASN A 354 3.91 -2.34 2.31
CA ASN A 354 4.53 -1.04 2.46
C ASN A 354 3.62 0.06 1.90
N TYR A 355 3.51 1.14 2.64
CA TYR A 355 2.95 2.41 2.21
C TYR A 355 3.94 3.52 2.52
N TRP A 356 4.19 4.43 1.58
CA TRP A 356 5.09 5.56 1.81
C TRP A 356 4.61 6.82 1.13
N VAL A 357 5.02 7.96 1.72
CA VAL A 357 4.87 9.29 1.16
C VAL A 357 6.19 10.02 1.30
N SER A 358 6.56 10.77 0.27
CA SER A 358 7.76 11.59 0.26
C SER A 358 7.40 13.03 -0.11
N TYR A 359 8.13 13.98 0.48
CA TYR A 359 8.00 15.40 0.20
C TYR A 359 9.32 15.95 -0.35
N LEU A 360 9.24 16.60 -1.52
CA LEU A 360 10.37 17.20 -2.20
C LEU A 360 10.73 18.53 -1.53
N LEU A 361 11.84 18.56 -0.80
CA LEU A 361 12.36 19.77 -0.16
C LEU A 361 13.06 20.68 -1.17
N THR A 362 13.98 20.10 -1.94
CA THR A 362 14.71 20.76 -3.04
C THR A 362 14.73 19.84 -4.25
N ASP A 363 15.23 20.26 -5.38
CA ASP A 363 15.33 19.42 -6.59
C ASP A 363 16.18 18.16 -6.36
N ASN A 364 17.04 18.16 -5.35
CA ASN A 364 17.98 17.08 -5.06
C ASN A 364 17.72 16.36 -3.73
N LEU A 365 16.85 16.89 -2.87
CA LEU A 365 16.61 16.35 -1.52
C LEU A 365 15.12 16.19 -1.26
N SER A 366 14.74 15.02 -0.75
CA SER A 366 13.40 14.74 -0.22
C SER A 366 13.46 14.05 1.13
N ILE A 367 12.40 14.23 1.91
CA ILE A 367 12.12 13.43 3.10
C ILE A 367 11.04 12.43 2.78
N SER A 368 11.08 11.29 3.45
CA SER A 368 10.06 10.24 3.31
C SER A 368 9.59 9.72 4.65
N TYR A 369 8.32 9.35 4.70
CA TYR A 369 7.72 8.56 5.75
C TYR A 369 7.21 7.26 5.16
N ARG A 370 7.53 6.12 5.79
CA ARG A 370 7.04 4.81 5.40
C ARG A 370 6.39 4.13 6.59
N GLN A 371 5.29 3.47 6.34
CA GLN A 371 4.65 2.53 7.25
C GLN A 371 4.73 1.14 6.64
N ASN A 372 5.18 0.18 7.42
CA ASN A 372 5.30 -1.20 7.02
C ASN A 372 4.46 -2.09 7.92
N TYR A 373 3.62 -2.91 7.31
CA TYR A 373 2.93 -4.02 7.97
C TYR A 373 3.57 -5.32 7.52
N LEU A 374 4.11 -6.04 8.48
CA LEU A 374 4.78 -7.30 8.29
C LEU A 374 4.02 -8.40 9.03
N ASN A 375 3.59 -9.44 8.29
CA ASN A 375 2.96 -10.61 8.88
C ASN A 375 3.69 -11.87 8.40
N LYS A 376 4.31 -12.56 9.34
CA LYS A 376 5.03 -13.81 9.11
C LYS A 376 4.31 -14.94 9.84
N GLY A 377 3.93 -15.97 9.11
CA GLY A 377 3.31 -17.17 9.67
C GLY A 377 4.28 -18.03 10.49
N PRO A 378 3.77 -18.99 11.27
CA PRO A 378 4.58 -19.93 12.02
C PRO A 378 5.36 -20.89 11.12
N ILE A 379 6.42 -21.50 11.67
CA ILE A 379 7.13 -22.59 11.01
C ILE A 379 6.24 -23.82 10.93
N SER A 380 6.32 -24.55 9.81
CA SER A 380 5.71 -25.86 9.63
C SER A 380 6.82 -26.91 9.54
N GLY A 381 6.68 -27.99 10.29
CA GLY A 381 7.71 -29.02 10.43
C GLY A 381 8.74 -28.71 11.51
N ILE A 382 9.69 -29.62 11.70
CA ILE A 382 10.69 -29.56 12.78
C ILE A 382 12.01 -30.10 12.23
N ASP A 383 13.12 -29.42 12.56
CA ASP A 383 14.48 -29.97 12.44
C ASP A 383 14.76 -30.80 13.69
N GLU A 384 14.75 -32.13 13.57
CA GLU A 384 14.94 -33.08 14.68
C GLU A 384 16.33 -32.98 15.34
N LYS A 385 17.30 -32.33 14.71
CA LYS A 385 18.63 -32.13 15.26
C LYS A 385 18.70 -30.99 16.29
N LEU A 386 17.70 -30.12 16.32
CA LEU A 386 17.66 -28.98 17.23
C LEU A 386 17.00 -29.40 18.58
N ASP A 387 17.74 -29.26 19.67
CA ASP A 387 17.14 -29.42 20.99
C ASP A 387 16.31 -28.16 21.31
N ILE A 388 15.00 -28.34 21.39
CA ILE A 388 14.02 -27.28 21.67
C ILE A 388 14.20 -26.66 23.06
N LYS A 389 14.86 -27.37 24.01
CA LYS A 389 15.11 -26.88 25.38
C LYS A 389 16.36 -26.02 25.47
N ASP A 390 17.23 -26.03 24.48
CA ASP A 390 18.46 -25.26 24.57
C ASP A 390 18.17 -23.76 24.51
N MET A 391 17.49 -23.27 23.49
CA MET A 391 17.19 -21.86 23.34
C MET A 391 15.88 -21.61 22.56
N ILE A 392 15.33 -20.43 22.75
CA ILE A 392 14.09 -20.00 22.08
C ILE A 392 14.17 -20.12 20.55
N LEU A 393 15.34 -19.94 19.94
CA LEU A 393 15.57 -19.99 18.51
C LEU A 393 15.51 -21.41 17.93
N ASN A 394 15.63 -22.47 18.76
CA ASN A 394 15.52 -23.87 18.35
C ASN A 394 14.08 -24.37 18.35
N ASN A 395 13.17 -23.63 18.96
CA ASN A 395 11.78 -24.05 19.07
C ASN A 395 10.95 -23.51 17.90
N SER A 396 10.50 -24.37 17.00
CA SER A 396 9.68 -24.00 15.84
C SER A 396 8.35 -23.35 16.22
N SER A 397 7.85 -23.56 17.44
CA SER A 397 6.64 -22.89 17.95
C SER A 397 6.85 -21.42 18.27
N ASN A 398 8.10 -20.98 18.43
CA ASN A 398 8.45 -19.59 18.70
C ASN A 398 8.65 -18.79 17.42
N TYR A 399 7.82 -19.03 16.39
CA TYR A 399 7.94 -18.36 15.10
C TYR A 399 6.59 -17.88 14.59
N GLY A 400 6.65 -16.81 13.85
CA GLY A 400 5.48 -16.08 13.39
C GLY A 400 5.28 -14.80 14.19
N HIS A 401 4.98 -13.71 13.49
CA HIS A 401 4.78 -12.42 14.15
C HIS A 401 4.02 -11.45 13.25
N ILE A 402 3.42 -10.45 13.88
CA ILE A 402 2.89 -9.27 13.24
C ILE A 402 3.67 -8.07 13.76
N ILE A 403 4.21 -7.27 12.86
CA ILE A 403 4.96 -6.05 13.19
C ILE A 403 4.42 -4.90 12.35
N PHE A 404 4.19 -3.75 13.00
CA PHE A 404 3.97 -2.47 12.34
C PHE A 404 5.18 -1.58 12.63
N ASP A 405 5.90 -1.21 11.59
CA ASP A 405 7.03 -0.29 11.67
C ASP A 405 6.66 1.07 11.10
N ASN A 406 7.12 2.14 11.75
CA ASN A 406 7.27 3.46 11.14
C ASN A 406 8.72 3.68 10.73
N ALA A 407 8.92 4.36 9.62
CA ALA A 407 10.24 4.73 9.14
C ALA A 407 10.28 6.15 8.61
N PHE A 408 11.37 6.86 8.92
CA PHE A 408 11.66 8.19 8.40
C PHE A 408 12.93 8.14 7.58
N GLY A 409 12.89 8.75 6.41
CA GLY A 409 14.00 8.69 5.47
C GLY A 409 14.35 10.01 4.83
N LEU A 410 15.60 10.08 4.37
CA LEU A 410 16.16 11.14 3.54
C LEU A 410 16.57 10.52 2.20
N ASN A 411 16.21 11.16 1.09
CA ASN A 411 16.61 10.72 -0.23
C ASN A 411 17.29 11.87 -0.96
N PHE A 412 18.44 11.59 -1.54
CA PHE A 412 19.26 12.55 -2.24
C PHE A 412 19.59 12.06 -3.65
N SER A 413 19.39 12.91 -4.67
CA SER A 413 19.78 12.65 -6.05
C SER A 413 20.97 13.50 -6.43
N PHE A 414 21.96 12.89 -7.08
CA PHE A 414 23.17 13.60 -7.48
C PHE A 414 22.98 14.29 -8.82
N SER A 415 23.36 15.60 -8.89
CA SER A 415 23.35 16.40 -10.11
C SER A 415 24.74 16.57 -10.75
N ASN A 416 25.79 16.07 -10.10
CA ASN A 416 27.16 16.15 -10.59
C ASN A 416 27.36 15.22 -11.80
N ARG A 417 28.11 15.64 -12.84
CA ARG A 417 28.37 14.87 -14.07
C ARG A 417 28.84 13.42 -13.83
N ASN A 418 29.66 13.18 -12.81
CA ASN A 418 30.25 11.88 -12.52
C ASN A 418 29.30 10.93 -11.76
N LEU A 419 28.32 11.48 -11.04
CA LEU A 419 27.34 10.75 -10.24
C LEU A 419 25.91 11.01 -10.71
N ILE A 420 25.75 11.64 -11.88
CA ILE A 420 24.44 11.87 -12.46
C ILE A 420 23.70 10.54 -12.60
N ASN A 421 22.42 10.52 -12.24
CA ASN A 421 21.59 9.32 -12.21
C ASN A 421 21.87 8.35 -11.02
N SER A 422 22.64 8.83 -10.03
CA SER A 422 22.76 8.12 -8.75
C SER A 422 21.81 8.72 -7.70
N ARG A 423 21.40 7.88 -6.79
CA ARG A 423 20.53 8.22 -5.68
C ARG A 423 21.01 7.56 -4.40
N LEU A 424 21.07 8.35 -3.32
CA LEU A 424 21.38 7.89 -1.97
C LEU A 424 20.11 8.01 -1.13
N SER A 425 19.78 6.97 -0.36
CA SER A 425 18.69 6.99 0.60
C SER A 425 19.16 6.47 1.95
N LEU A 426 18.78 7.16 3.02
CA LEU A 426 18.98 6.76 4.41
C LEU A 426 17.62 6.69 5.09
N GLU A 427 17.37 5.62 5.85
CA GLU A 427 16.11 5.43 6.54
C GLU A 427 16.37 4.84 7.93
N TYR A 428 15.68 5.36 8.95
CA TYR A 428 15.59 4.78 10.27
C TYR A 428 14.16 4.29 10.52
N SER A 429 14.02 3.03 10.94
CA SER A 429 12.71 2.43 11.25
C SER A 429 12.69 1.82 12.65
N PHE A 430 11.51 1.90 13.25
CA PHE A 430 11.22 1.36 14.59
C PHE A 430 9.80 0.83 14.64
N PRO A 431 9.55 -0.21 15.45
CA PRO A 431 8.23 -0.78 15.60
C PRO A 431 7.34 0.11 16.46
N ILE A 432 6.09 0.27 16.03
CA ILE A 432 5.02 0.90 16.82
C ILE A 432 4.07 -0.15 17.41
N TYR A 433 4.08 -1.34 16.84
CA TYR A 433 3.35 -2.50 17.35
C TYR A 433 4.07 -3.78 16.97
N GLN A 434 4.15 -4.72 17.90
CA GLN A 434 4.70 -6.05 17.69
C GLN A 434 3.85 -7.07 18.44
N SER A 435 3.58 -8.21 17.80
CA SER A 435 2.95 -9.37 18.43
C SER A 435 3.64 -10.63 17.90
N PHE A 436 4.22 -11.39 18.81
CA PHE A 436 5.01 -12.58 18.50
C PHE A 436 4.28 -13.86 18.90
N ASN A 437 4.27 -14.83 18.04
CA ASN A 437 3.81 -16.16 18.36
C ASN A 437 4.93 -16.93 19.10
N GLY A 438 4.82 -17.04 20.40
CA GLY A 438 5.86 -17.59 21.27
C GLY A 438 7.02 -16.61 21.54
N LEU A 439 8.06 -17.09 22.21
CA LEU A 439 9.19 -16.27 22.67
C LEU A 439 10.13 -15.92 21.51
N GLN A 440 10.21 -14.64 21.15
CA GLN A 440 11.09 -14.11 20.09
C GLN A 440 11.76 -12.83 20.55
N THR A 441 12.95 -12.52 19.98
CA THR A 441 13.59 -11.22 20.20
C THR A 441 12.81 -10.12 19.49
N GLY A 442 12.45 -9.07 20.22
CA GLY A 442 11.64 -7.95 19.77
C GLY A 442 12.33 -6.60 19.83
N ASN A 443 11.56 -5.52 19.85
CA ASN A 443 12.03 -4.13 19.84
C ASN A 443 13.03 -3.84 18.71
N ILE A 444 12.65 -4.22 17.48
CA ILE A 444 13.53 -4.29 16.31
C ILE A 444 13.71 -2.89 15.70
N ASN A 445 14.83 -2.24 15.99
CA ASN A 445 15.21 -0.98 15.32
C ASN A 445 16.10 -1.27 14.12
N LYS A 446 15.93 -0.49 13.03
CA LYS A 446 16.66 -0.69 11.77
C LYS A 446 17.20 0.62 11.24
N ILE A 447 18.42 0.57 10.71
CA ILE A 447 19.01 1.62 9.88
C ILE A 447 19.23 1.03 8.50
N ASN A 448 18.72 1.71 7.48
CA ASN A 448 18.77 1.28 6.10
C ASN A 448 19.46 2.32 5.24
N LEU A 449 20.36 1.86 4.38
CA LEU A 449 21.09 2.68 3.42
C LEU A 449 20.92 2.11 2.02
N SER A 450 20.74 2.96 1.02
CA SER A 450 20.64 2.54 -0.38
C SER A 450 21.39 3.51 -1.28
N LEU A 451 22.24 2.96 -2.16
CA LEU A 451 22.85 3.67 -3.27
C LEU A 451 22.38 3.00 -4.57
N GLN A 452 21.73 3.76 -5.44
CA GLN A 452 21.22 3.28 -6.73
C GLN A 452 21.88 4.08 -7.85
N TYR A 453 22.18 3.39 -8.97
CA TYR A 453 22.77 3.97 -10.16
C TYR A 453 22.10 3.45 -11.43
N SER A 454 21.73 4.34 -12.35
CA SER A 454 21.11 4.02 -13.64
C SER A 454 21.99 4.54 -14.79
N PRO A 455 22.84 3.70 -15.41
CA PRO A 455 23.85 4.15 -16.42
C PRO A 455 23.26 4.88 -17.62
N GLY A 456 22.04 4.54 -18.05
CA GLY A 456 21.35 5.14 -19.20
C GLY A 456 20.61 6.44 -18.90
N GLY A 457 20.68 6.93 -17.68
CA GLY A 457 19.93 8.10 -17.21
C GLY A 457 18.46 7.82 -16.95
N HIS A 458 17.87 8.62 -16.05
CA HIS A 458 16.44 8.53 -15.73
C HIS A 458 15.51 8.92 -16.89
N LYS A 459 16.05 9.30 -18.07
CA LYS A 459 15.26 9.52 -19.30
C LYS A 459 14.57 8.24 -19.81
N ASN A 460 15.00 7.08 -19.32
CA ASN A 460 14.52 5.74 -19.72
C ASN A 460 13.53 5.11 -18.73
N HIS A 461 12.87 5.88 -17.88
CA HIS A 461 11.86 5.40 -16.92
C HIS A 461 10.44 5.80 -17.29
#